data_d60ff51075ad6163770e51490f010b60
#
_entry.id   d60ff51075ad6163770e51490f010b60
#
_cell.length_a   1.000
_cell.length_b   1.000
_cell.length_c   1.000
_cell.angle_alpha   90.00
_cell.angle_beta   90.00
_cell.angle_gamma   90.00
#
_symmetry.space_group_name_H-M   'P 1'
#
loop_
_entity.id
_entity.type
_entity.pdbx_description
1 polymer ?
#
loop_
_entity_poly.entity_id
_entity_poly.type
_entity_poly.pdbx_seq_one_letter_code
_entity_poly.pdbx_strand_id
1 'polypeptide(L)'
;RNHFERKNQMFCANNYQIPLIDALDQMPNYLRRLLEKGWTRDFHEKIFPYINEQRFAVLYSKNPASRPNSPVNVIVGLLILKEVMQLSDEDLIGSLHFDARYQYALNTMNLPVQPVSINTLTNFRERLAKYLTETGIDLIQQEVEDLSERIAGYLRIDRQLLRMDSLMISSSCKKLSRIELVYSVNHCLIKTLNKLSPEAIPENCKGYLEKGHKNETIYRTRDQEADSKLETLIKQAEALYLAGMAAGEKVTSSKAFAILSRFIKEQTVPREGGGLIPKPGKEIASESLQNPTDPDATYRQKYGANIGYTGNIVNAYDGKNQVILQYDLEPNTYSDQKFAEDTIKALSQNKRNPAAEKTNLIVDGAYYSDKLAQTASSHNINLVPGELTGAKPNPNKLGYDQFKIDEETHQVKECPGGQTPDKAYYDVKGKCYTVKMSPEKCVTCPLQDSCPMKPQKKMNVAYFSEKRYRTDQLRTKMDTEEYRKLANSRAGVEGIPSVLRRRYRVDEMPIRGL
;
A
#
# COMPACT_ATOMS: atom_id res chain seq x y z
N ARG A 1 -18.41 42.05 17.62
CA ARG A 1 -19.31 40.99 18.14
C ARG A 1 -18.72 39.55 18.05
N ASN A 2 -17.54 39.31 17.47
CA ASN A 2 -16.96 37.97 17.31
C ASN A 2 -15.90 37.59 18.38
N HIS A 3 -15.78 38.33 19.46
CA HIS A 3 -14.79 38.04 20.51
C HIS A 3 -15.31 37.07 21.60
N PHE A 4 -16.58 36.71 21.57
CA PHE A 4 -17.21 35.93 22.66
C PHE A 4 -17.32 34.42 22.40
N GLU A 5 -17.21 33.95 21.13
CA GLU A 5 -17.31 32.51 20.81
C GLU A 5 -15.99 31.74 20.90
N ARG A 6 -14.86 32.43 21.10
CA ARG A 6 -13.53 31.81 21.17
C ARG A 6 -13.17 31.15 22.52
N LYS A 7 -14.03 31.21 23.53
CA LYS A 7 -13.69 30.81 24.90
C LYS A 7 -13.71 29.30 25.19
N ASN A 8 -14.19 28.45 24.31
CA ASN A 8 -14.38 27.01 24.61
C ASN A 8 -13.70 26.03 23.68
N GLN A 9 -12.87 26.46 22.73
CA GLN A 9 -12.10 25.54 21.89
C GLN A 9 -10.63 25.90 21.91
N MET A 10 -9.80 24.96 22.33
CA MET A 10 -8.36 25.15 22.41
C MET A 10 -7.66 25.01 21.06
N PHE A 11 -8.27 24.29 20.12
CA PHE A 11 -7.87 24.29 18.75
C PHE A 11 -8.34 25.57 18.06
N CYS A 12 -7.39 26.40 17.65
CA CYS A 12 -7.66 27.62 16.89
C CYS A 12 -7.25 27.38 15.44
N ALA A 13 -8.23 27.30 14.54
CA ALA A 13 -7.97 27.38 13.11
C ALA A 13 -7.36 28.75 12.78
N ASN A 14 -6.47 28.79 11.80
CA ASN A 14 -5.82 30.03 11.39
C ASN A 14 -6.87 31.01 10.84
N ASN A 15 -6.96 32.17 11.43
CA ASN A 15 -7.87 33.21 10.98
C ASN A 15 -7.11 34.18 10.05
N TYR A 16 -7.37 34.07 8.78
CA TYR A 16 -6.81 34.94 7.74
C TYR A 16 -7.43 36.35 7.83
N GLN A 17 -7.05 37.12 8.84
CA GLN A 17 -7.32 38.55 8.82
C GLN A 17 -6.38 39.17 7.79
N ILE A 18 -6.94 39.79 6.76
CA ILE A 18 -6.17 40.61 5.82
C ILE A 18 -5.59 41.78 6.62
N PRO A 19 -4.26 41.91 6.71
CA PRO A 19 -3.66 43.04 7.40
C PRO A 19 -4.00 44.34 6.66
N LEU A 20 -4.06 45.45 7.38
CA LEU A 20 -4.30 46.78 6.81
C LEU A 20 -3.21 47.19 5.80
N ILE A 21 -1.99 46.69 6.00
CA ILE A 21 -0.83 46.89 5.14
C ILE A 21 -0.30 45.49 4.79
N ASP A 22 -0.40 45.14 3.51
CA ASP A 22 0.12 43.85 3.04
C ASP A 22 1.60 44.03 2.65
N ALA A 23 2.45 43.10 3.10
CA ALA A 23 3.86 43.07 2.71
C ALA A 23 4.04 42.99 1.17
N LEU A 24 3.09 42.37 0.45
CA LEU A 24 3.06 42.32 -0.99
C LEU A 24 2.87 43.70 -1.63
N ASP A 25 2.08 44.59 -1.02
CA ASP A 25 1.83 45.93 -1.57
C ASP A 25 3.04 46.83 -1.42
N GLN A 26 3.94 46.53 -0.49
CA GLN A 26 5.21 47.25 -0.32
C GLN A 26 6.32 46.71 -1.25
N MET A 27 6.08 45.57 -1.91
CA MET A 27 7.08 44.95 -2.77
C MET A 27 7.09 45.58 -4.16
N PRO A 28 8.28 45.91 -4.72
CA PRO A 28 8.38 46.38 -6.11
C PRO A 28 7.70 45.41 -7.09
N ASN A 29 6.97 45.95 -8.06
CA ASN A 29 6.16 45.16 -9.00
C ASN A 29 6.94 44.07 -9.74
N TYR A 30 8.22 44.26 -10.04
CA TYR A 30 9.02 43.21 -10.71
C TYR A 30 9.31 42.01 -9.79
N LEU A 31 9.54 42.24 -8.50
CA LEU A 31 9.73 41.20 -7.50
C LEU A 31 8.41 40.45 -7.23
N ARG A 32 7.30 41.19 -7.11
CA ARG A 32 5.98 40.60 -6.99
C ARG A 32 5.66 39.66 -8.15
N ARG A 33 5.92 40.07 -9.39
CA ARG A 33 5.76 39.21 -10.57
C ARG A 33 6.63 37.96 -10.54
N LEU A 34 7.86 38.05 -10.01
CA LEU A 34 8.73 36.88 -9.82
C LEU A 34 8.20 35.93 -8.75
N LEU A 35 7.67 36.49 -7.68
CA LEU A 35 7.09 35.72 -6.57
C LEU A 35 5.82 34.99 -7.01
N GLU A 36 4.95 35.65 -7.76
CA GLU A 36 3.69 35.11 -8.27
C GLU A 36 3.88 34.16 -9.48
N LYS A 37 5.11 33.96 -9.95
CA LYS A 37 5.41 33.11 -11.10
C LYS A 37 5.72 31.67 -10.64
N GLY A 38 5.05 30.71 -11.26
CA GLY A 38 5.35 29.28 -11.06
C GLY A 38 4.69 28.69 -9.82
N TRP A 39 5.39 27.79 -9.14
CA TRP A 39 4.85 26.95 -8.06
C TRP A 39 4.29 27.73 -6.86
N THR A 40 4.86 28.88 -6.55
CA THR A 40 4.49 29.70 -5.39
C THR A 40 3.04 30.16 -5.46
N ARG A 41 2.63 30.68 -6.61
CA ARG A 41 1.26 31.10 -6.86
C ARG A 41 0.30 29.91 -6.88
N ASP A 42 0.67 28.86 -7.58
CA ASP A 42 -0.18 27.67 -7.66
C ASP A 42 -0.39 27.04 -6.27
N PHE A 43 0.64 27.01 -5.44
CA PHE A 43 0.51 26.53 -4.08
C PHE A 43 -0.38 27.45 -3.23
N HIS A 44 -0.12 28.75 -3.27
CA HIS A 44 -0.86 29.77 -2.52
C HIS A 44 -2.35 29.79 -2.85
N GLU A 45 -2.71 29.74 -4.13
CA GLU A 45 -4.10 29.90 -4.59
C GLU A 45 -4.86 28.57 -4.64
N LYS A 46 -4.19 27.46 -4.95
CA LYS A 46 -4.85 26.19 -5.34
C LYS A 46 -4.66 25.05 -4.33
N ILE A 47 -3.71 25.14 -3.41
CA ILE A 47 -3.42 24.09 -2.42
C ILE A 47 -3.65 24.60 -1.01
N PHE A 48 -2.91 25.63 -0.62
CA PHE A 48 -2.88 26.12 0.75
C PHE A 48 -4.25 26.50 1.35
N PRO A 49 -5.17 27.21 0.63
CA PRO A 49 -6.48 27.57 1.17
C PRO A 49 -7.41 26.39 1.41
N TYR A 50 -7.08 25.24 0.83
CA TYR A 50 -7.91 24.03 0.89
C TYR A 50 -7.42 23.00 1.90
N ILE A 51 -6.33 23.26 2.60
CA ILE A 51 -5.86 22.42 3.72
C ILE A 51 -6.87 22.52 4.86
N ASN A 52 -7.48 21.38 5.19
CA ASN A 52 -8.53 21.30 6.20
C ASN A 52 -7.94 21.19 7.61
N GLU A 53 -7.71 22.31 8.27
CA GLU A 53 -7.19 22.35 9.64
C GLU A 53 -8.08 21.62 10.65
N GLN A 54 -9.41 21.64 10.48
CA GLN A 54 -10.35 21.00 11.39
C GLN A 54 -10.18 19.49 11.48
N ARG A 55 -9.69 18.86 10.44
CA ARG A 55 -9.33 17.43 10.45
C ARG A 55 -8.35 17.09 11.57
N PHE A 56 -7.43 17.99 11.82
CA PHE A 56 -6.35 17.81 12.79
C PHE A 56 -6.70 18.29 14.20
N ALA A 57 -7.89 18.84 14.43
CA ALA A 57 -8.32 19.32 15.76
C ALA A 57 -8.27 18.21 16.83
N VAL A 58 -8.47 16.95 16.42
CA VAL A 58 -8.40 15.76 17.28
C VAL A 58 -7.02 15.52 17.92
N LEU A 59 -5.96 16.08 17.33
CA LEU A 59 -4.58 15.98 17.84
C LEU A 59 -4.27 16.92 19.00
N TYR A 60 -5.20 17.82 19.32
CA TYR A 60 -4.99 18.87 20.31
C TYR A 60 -5.92 18.71 21.51
N SER A 61 -5.44 19.16 22.67
CA SER A 61 -6.20 19.07 23.90
C SER A 61 -7.45 19.97 23.87
N LYS A 62 -8.52 19.54 24.52
CA LYS A 62 -9.74 20.34 24.70
C LYS A 62 -9.66 21.29 25.90
N ASN A 63 -8.56 21.33 26.63
CA ASN A 63 -8.41 22.17 27.82
C ASN A 63 -8.14 23.64 27.41
N PRO A 64 -9.02 24.59 27.72
CA PRO A 64 -8.88 25.99 27.32
C PRO A 64 -7.71 26.73 28.01
N ALA A 65 -7.13 26.16 29.07
CA ALA A 65 -5.97 26.72 29.77
C ALA A 65 -4.63 26.40 29.08
N SER A 66 -4.60 25.56 28.05
CA SER A 66 -3.36 25.23 27.38
C SER A 66 -2.99 26.28 26.31
N ARG A 67 -1.70 26.28 25.92
CA ARG A 67 -1.19 27.17 24.87
C ARG A 67 -1.87 26.93 23.52
N PRO A 68 -2.22 27.99 22.75
CA PRO A 68 -2.75 27.85 21.41
C PRO A 68 -1.83 27.03 20.50
N ASN A 69 -2.42 26.28 19.56
CA ASN A 69 -1.66 25.55 18.56
C ASN A 69 -0.99 26.49 17.55
N SER A 70 0.15 26.06 17.01
CA SER A 70 0.68 26.65 15.77
C SER A 70 -0.31 26.41 14.62
N PRO A 71 -0.38 27.30 13.61
CA PRO A 71 -1.28 27.14 12.46
C PRO A 71 -1.06 25.79 11.76
N VAL A 72 -2.06 24.93 11.77
CA VAL A 72 -1.91 23.56 11.26
C VAL A 72 -1.82 23.53 9.74
N ASN A 73 -2.52 24.40 9.04
CA ASN A 73 -2.39 24.53 7.61
C ASN A 73 -0.97 24.91 7.17
N VAL A 74 -0.29 25.78 7.95
CA VAL A 74 1.14 26.10 7.69
C VAL A 74 2.00 24.86 7.92
N ILE A 75 1.75 24.09 8.97
CA ILE A 75 2.51 22.86 9.24
C ILE A 75 2.32 21.83 8.10
N VAL A 76 1.07 21.57 7.70
CA VAL A 76 0.76 20.62 6.62
C VAL A 76 1.30 21.13 5.28
N GLY A 77 1.15 22.43 5.00
CA GLY A 77 1.73 23.06 3.82
C GLY A 77 3.26 22.92 3.75
N LEU A 78 3.94 23.11 4.89
CA LEU A 78 5.38 22.87 5.01
C LEU A 78 5.76 21.42 4.74
N LEU A 79 5.00 20.45 5.26
CA LEU A 79 5.25 19.03 4.99
C LEU A 79 5.12 18.70 3.51
N ILE A 80 4.11 19.25 2.82
CA ILE A 80 3.96 19.10 1.37
C ILE A 80 5.15 19.71 0.63
N LEU A 81 5.52 20.95 0.97
CA LEU A 81 6.65 21.64 0.32
C LEU A 81 7.98 20.93 0.59
N LYS A 82 8.17 20.36 1.78
CA LYS A 82 9.34 19.55 2.12
C LYS A 82 9.56 18.42 1.11
N GLU A 83 8.52 17.63 0.86
CA GLU A 83 8.61 16.47 -0.04
C GLU A 83 8.74 16.92 -1.50
N VAL A 84 7.98 17.93 -1.95
CA VAL A 84 8.06 18.44 -3.31
C VAL A 84 9.44 19.02 -3.63
N MET A 85 10.06 19.73 -2.68
CA MET A 85 11.36 20.38 -2.84
C MET A 85 12.54 19.54 -2.33
N GLN A 86 12.27 18.37 -1.72
CA GLN A 86 13.27 17.44 -1.17
C GLN A 86 14.20 18.10 -0.12
N LEU A 87 13.62 18.84 0.80
CA LEU A 87 14.36 19.55 1.84
C LEU A 87 14.54 18.70 3.10
N SER A 88 15.62 18.95 3.83
CA SER A 88 15.73 18.54 5.24
C SER A 88 14.77 19.37 6.10
N ASP A 89 14.51 18.94 7.33
CA ASP A 89 13.71 19.74 8.28
C ASP A 89 14.38 21.08 8.60
N GLU A 90 15.71 21.10 8.68
CA GLU A 90 16.50 22.31 8.92
C GLU A 90 16.40 23.28 7.75
N ASP A 91 16.60 22.80 6.50
CA ASP A 91 16.49 23.62 5.30
C ASP A 91 15.06 24.15 5.09
N LEU A 92 14.06 23.33 5.41
CA LEU A 92 12.65 23.73 5.35
C LEU A 92 12.35 24.89 6.29
N ILE A 93 12.77 24.79 7.53
CA ILE A 93 12.58 25.87 8.53
C ILE A 93 13.42 27.08 8.15
N GLY A 94 14.66 26.90 7.68
CA GLY A 94 15.46 27.97 7.12
C GLY A 94 14.76 28.69 5.97
N SER A 95 14.17 27.95 5.05
CA SER A 95 13.39 28.51 3.93
C SER A 95 12.15 29.27 4.40
N LEU A 96 11.44 28.77 5.42
CA LEU A 96 10.31 29.50 5.99
C LEU A 96 10.73 30.87 6.58
N HIS A 97 11.90 30.93 7.22
CA HIS A 97 12.36 32.17 7.84
C HIS A 97 12.99 33.17 6.87
N PHE A 98 13.67 32.71 5.83
CA PHE A 98 14.52 33.55 4.99
C PHE A 98 14.11 33.63 3.52
N ASP A 99 13.19 32.79 3.04
CA ASP A 99 12.75 32.78 1.65
C ASP A 99 11.31 33.28 1.51
N ALA A 100 11.15 34.47 0.92
CA ALA A 100 9.85 35.08 0.66
C ALA A 100 8.90 34.19 -0.15
N ARG A 101 9.42 33.27 -0.97
CA ARG A 101 8.59 32.32 -1.75
C ARG A 101 7.82 31.37 -0.86
N TYR A 102 8.45 30.85 0.21
CA TYR A 102 7.78 29.96 1.19
C TYR A 102 6.78 30.75 2.04
N GLN A 103 7.15 31.93 2.46
CA GLN A 103 6.26 32.80 3.22
C GLN A 103 5.01 33.20 2.42
N TYR A 104 5.19 33.53 1.13
CA TYR A 104 4.07 33.79 0.23
C TYR A 104 3.19 32.56 0.03
N ALA A 105 3.78 31.44 -0.33
CA ALA A 105 3.06 30.19 -0.57
C ALA A 105 2.20 29.76 0.63
N LEU A 106 2.69 30.01 1.88
CA LEU A 106 2.05 29.64 3.13
C LEU A 106 1.29 30.78 3.81
N ASN A 107 1.15 31.93 3.14
CA ASN A 107 0.47 33.12 3.66
C ASN A 107 1.01 33.59 5.03
N THR A 108 2.33 33.60 5.20
CA THR A 108 3.01 34.00 6.45
C THR A 108 3.87 35.26 6.29
N MET A 109 3.87 35.92 5.13
CA MET A 109 4.69 37.12 4.87
C MET A 109 4.42 38.27 5.84
N ASN A 110 3.19 38.39 6.30
CA ASN A 110 2.76 39.46 7.21
C ASN A 110 2.98 39.13 8.68
N LEU A 111 3.54 37.96 9.02
CA LEU A 111 3.80 37.57 10.39
C LEU A 111 5.15 38.13 10.86
N PRO A 112 5.20 38.78 12.04
CA PRO A 112 6.46 39.34 12.59
C PRO A 112 7.46 38.24 12.96
N VAL A 113 6.96 37.06 13.28
CA VAL A 113 7.76 35.85 13.60
C VAL A 113 7.10 34.64 12.93
N GLN A 114 7.89 33.83 12.28
CA GLN A 114 7.37 32.63 11.63
C GLN A 114 6.84 31.62 12.67
N PRO A 115 5.66 31.01 12.41
CA PRO A 115 4.89 30.32 13.46
C PRO A 115 5.33 28.87 13.72
N VAL A 116 6.29 28.33 12.94
CA VAL A 116 6.69 26.93 12.98
C VAL A 116 8.19 26.78 13.18
N SER A 117 8.57 25.92 14.13
CA SER A 117 9.95 25.52 14.42
C SER A 117 10.14 24.02 14.15
N ILE A 118 11.39 23.53 14.17
CA ILE A 118 11.72 22.09 14.05
C ILE A 118 10.96 21.28 15.11
N ASN A 119 10.94 21.76 16.37
CA ASN A 119 10.21 21.08 17.45
C ASN A 119 8.69 21.02 17.17
N THR A 120 8.13 22.04 16.52
CA THR A 120 6.71 22.06 16.13
C THR A 120 6.43 20.93 15.12
N LEU A 121 7.29 20.74 14.11
CA LEU A 121 7.16 19.67 13.13
C LEU A 121 7.29 18.28 13.79
N THR A 122 8.28 18.10 14.65
CA THR A 122 8.50 16.83 15.37
C THR A 122 7.30 16.47 16.24
N ASN A 123 6.84 17.39 17.07
CA ASN A 123 5.68 17.18 17.94
C ASN A 123 4.38 16.91 17.14
N PHE A 124 4.23 17.55 15.98
CA PHE A 124 3.07 17.29 15.12
C PHE A 124 3.10 15.86 14.54
N ARG A 125 4.25 15.42 14.04
CA ARG A 125 4.44 14.04 13.54
C ARG A 125 4.23 12.99 14.64
N GLU A 126 4.73 13.23 15.85
CA GLU A 126 4.51 12.33 16.99
C GLU A 126 3.03 12.19 17.34
N ARG A 127 2.27 13.30 17.33
CA ARG A 127 0.82 13.27 17.55
C ARG A 127 0.09 12.51 16.45
N LEU A 128 0.48 12.70 15.17
CA LEU A 128 -0.08 11.96 14.04
C LEU A 128 0.17 10.46 14.19
N ALA A 129 1.42 10.05 14.47
CA ALA A 129 1.77 8.64 14.64
C ALA A 129 1.03 8.00 15.82
N LYS A 130 0.90 8.73 16.94
CA LYS A 130 0.12 8.29 18.10
C LYS A 130 -1.35 8.09 17.73
N TYR A 131 -1.96 9.06 17.07
CA TYR A 131 -3.37 9.00 16.66
C TYR A 131 -3.61 7.84 15.69
N LEU A 132 -2.74 7.64 14.70
CA LEU A 132 -2.80 6.51 13.78
C LEU A 132 -2.72 5.18 14.54
N THR A 133 -1.79 5.04 15.48
CA THR A 133 -1.63 3.80 16.28
C THR A 133 -2.86 3.51 17.15
N GLU A 134 -3.49 4.55 17.72
CA GLU A 134 -4.65 4.41 18.62
C GLU A 134 -5.97 4.18 17.87
N THR A 135 -6.13 4.75 16.67
CA THR A 135 -7.41 4.77 15.96
C THR A 135 -7.41 4.03 14.62
N GLY A 136 -6.23 3.75 14.07
CA GLY A 136 -6.08 3.23 12.71
C GLY A 136 -6.38 4.25 11.61
N ILE A 137 -6.51 5.54 11.93
CA ILE A 137 -6.85 6.60 10.98
C ILE A 137 -5.63 7.45 10.65
N ASP A 138 -5.22 7.45 9.38
CA ASP A 138 -4.19 8.34 8.87
C ASP A 138 -4.81 9.67 8.39
N LEU A 139 -4.61 10.73 9.20
CA LEU A 139 -5.13 12.06 8.90
C LEU A 139 -4.40 12.74 7.73
N ILE A 140 -3.11 12.43 7.53
CA ILE A 140 -2.33 12.97 6.41
C ILE A 140 -2.79 12.32 5.11
N GLN A 141 -3.00 11.01 5.09
CA GLN A 141 -3.54 10.31 3.92
C GLN A 141 -4.88 10.93 3.49
N GLN A 142 -5.81 11.08 4.44
CA GLN A 142 -7.11 11.68 4.14
C GLN A 142 -7.00 13.12 3.61
N GLU A 143 -6.07 13.90 4.13
CA GLU A 143 -5.84 15.28 3.67
C GLU A 143 -5.26 15.31 2.26
N VAL A 144 -4.27 14.48 1.98
CA VAL A 144 -3.63 14.38 0.67
C VAL A 144 -4.61 13.89 -0.39
N GLU A 145 -5.44 12.91 -0.08
CA GLU A 145 -6.49 12.41 -0.99
C GLU A 145 -7.53 13.50 -1.31
N ASP A 146 -7.97 14.27 -0.31
CA ASP A 146 -8.90 15.39 -0.52
C ASP A 146 -8.28 16.51 -1.38
N LEU A 147 -7.00 16.84 -1.16
CA LEU A 147 -6.29 17.80 -2.00
C LEU A 147 -6.08 17.27 -3.43
N SER A 148 -5.76 16.00 -3.59
CA SER A 148 -5.60 15.36 -4.89
C SER A 148 -6.89 15.38 -5.70
N GLU A 149 -8.03 15.13 -5.06
CA GLU A 149 -9.35 15.24 -5.66
C GLU A 149 -9.66 16.66 -6.16
N ARG A 150 -9.27 17.68 -5.40
CA ARG A 150 -9.41 19.07 -5.81
C ARG A 150 -8.51 19.43 -6.99
N ILE A 151 -7.27 18.96 -6.97
CA ILE A 151 -6.31 19.14 -8.08
C ILE A 151 -6.84 18.47 -9.35
N ALA A 152 -7.38 17.26 -9.27
CA ALA A 152 -8.00 16.58 -10.40
C ALA A 152 -9.17 17.39 -10.97
N GLY A 153 -10.02 17.95 -10.09
CA GLY A 153 -11.11 18.84 -10.49
C GLY A 153 -10.61 20.13 -11.17
N TYR A 154 -9.56 20.76 -10.62
CA TYR A 154 -8.93 21.94 -11.21
C TYR A 154 -8.35 21.67 -12.61
N LEU A 155 -7.68 20.52 -12.76
CA LEU A 155 -7.10 20.08 -14.03
C LEU A 155 -8.14 19.51 -14.99
N ARG A 156 -9.41 19.38 -14.56
CA ARG A 156 -10.52 18.79 -15.32
C ARG A 156 -10.24 17.36 -15.78
N ILE A 157 -9.51 16.59 -14.97
CA ILE A 157 -9.21 15.18 -15.26
C ILE A 157 -10.48 14.36 -15.09
N ASP A 158 -10.81 13.54 -16.11
CA ASP A 158 -11.92 12.60 -16.05
C ASP A 158 -11.63 11.51 -15.02
N ARG A 159 -12.56 11.34 -14.07
CA ARG A 159 -12.48 10.32 -13.01
C ARG A 159 -13.10 8.99 -13.42
N GLN A 160 -13.66 8.92 -14.62
CA GLN A 160 -14.19 7.66 -15.18
C GLN A 160 -13.07 6.74 -15.67
N LEU A 161 -11.85 7.26 -15.83
CA LEU A 161 -10.68 6.50 -16.23
C LEU A 161 -9.64 6.50 -15.11
N LEU A 162 -9.64 5.43 -14.34
CA LEU A 162 -8.68 5.19 -13.27
C LEU A 162 -7.71 4.07 -13.66
N ARG A 163 -6.48 4.20 -13.21
CA ARG A 163 -5.44 3.18 -13.37
C ARG A 163 -4.90 2.82 -12.01
N MET A 164 -4.60 1.55 -11.81
CA MET A 164 -4.04 1.04 -10.56
C MET A 164 -2.80 0.21 -10.84
N ASP A 165 -1.76 0.44 -10.05
CA ASP A 165 -0.53 -0.33 -10.11
C ASP A 165 0.14 -0.40 -8.74
N SER A 166 0.92 -1.45 -8.50
CA SER A 166 1.69 -1.63 -7.28
C SER A 166 3.19 -1.49 -7.52
N LEU A 167 3.88 -1.02 -6.50
CA LEU A 167 5.34 -1.01 -6.48
C LEU A 167 5.84 -1.62 -5.18
N MET A 168 6.88 -2.44 -5.27
CA MET A 168 7.62 -2.89 -4.10
C MET A 168 8.52 -1.78 -3.59
N ILE A 169 8.49 -1.54 -2.29
CA ILE A 169 9.27 -0.52 -1.58
C ILE A 169 10.21 -1.25 -0.64
N SER A 170 11.51 -1.05 -0.81
CA SER A 170 12.50 -1.67 0.06
C SER A 170 12.54 -0.96 1.42
N SER A 171 12.55 -1.74 2.50
CA SER A 171 12.87 -1.18 3.81
C SER A 171 14.33 -0.74 3.87
N SER A 172 14.60 0.36 4.57
CA SER A 172 15.97 0.84 4.83
C SER A 172 16.74 -0.02 5.82
N CYS A 173 16.19 -1.15 6.26
CA CYS A 173 16.87 -2.07 7.15
C CYS A 173 17.88 -2.94 6.41
N LYS A 174 18.97 -3.28 7.09
CA LYS A 174 19.96 -4.23 6.56
C LYS A 174 19.31 -5.60 6.38
N LYS A 175 19.54 -6.24 5.23
CA LYS A 175 19.22 -7.66 5.05
C LYS A 175 20.13 -8.51 5.96
N LEU A 176 19.52 -9.25 6.86
CA LEU A 176 20.23 -10.08 7.82
C LEU A 176 20.25 -11.54 7.38
N SER A 177 21.39 -12.23 7.61
CA SER A 177 21.40 -13.68 7.63
C SER A 177 20.60 -14.19 8.85
N ARG A 178 20.25 -15.46 8.87
CA ARG A 178 19.50 -16.04 9.98
C ARG A 178 20.25 -15.95 11.31
N ILE A 179 21.56 -16.15 11.28
CA ILE A 179 22.45 -15.98 12.45
C ILE A 179 22.45 -14.53 12.92
N GLU A 180 22.58 -13.57 11.98
CA GLU A 180 22.52 -12.14 12.31
C GLU A 180 21.18 -11.72 12.88
N LEU A 181 20.07 -12.32 12.38
CA LEU A 181 18.73 -12.02 12.85
C LEU A 181 18.57 -12.46 14.31
N VAL A 182 18.84 -13.74 14.64
CA VAL A 182 18.68 -14.23 16.01
C VAL A 182 19.63 -13.53 16.98
N TYR A 183 20.87 -13.26 16.54
CA TYR A 183 21.80 -12.46 17.34
C TYR A 183 21.24 -11.07 17.67
N SER A 184 20.71 -10.39 16.65
CA SER A 184 20.16 -9.05 16.81
C SER A 184 18.93 -9.01 17.71
N VAL A 185 18.06 -10.02 17.61
CA VAL A 185 16.89 -10.19 18.46
C VAL A 185 17.31 -10.39 19.92
N ASN A 186 18.23 -11.31 20.17
CA ASN A 186 18.78 -11.57 21.52
C ASN A 186 19.41 -10.30 22.11
N HIS A 187 20.23 -9.60 21.33
CA HIS A 187 20.90 -8.37 21.75
C HIS A 187 19.92 -7.26 22.10
N CYS A 188 18.77 -7.13 21.39
CA CYS A 188 17.74 -6.17 21.74
C CYS A 188 17.14 -6.43 23.13
N LEU A 189 16.83 -7.68 23.45
CA LEU A 189 16.29 -8.02 24.78
C LEU A 189 17.36 -7.88 25.87
N ILE A 190 18.61 -8.31 25.64
CA ILE A 190 19.70 -8.14 26.59
C ILE A 190 19.93 -6.67 26.95
N LYS A 191 19.88 -5.75 25.97
CA LYS A 191 19.93 -4.32 26.24
C LYS A 191 18.80 -3.84 27.14
N THR A 192 17.61 -4.38 26.95
CA THR A 192 16.44 -4.05 27.77
C THR A 192 16.58 -4.61 29.17
N LEU A 193 16.98 -5.88 29.32
CA LEU A 193 17.28 -6.51 30.60
C LEU A 193 18.37 -5.77 31.35
N ASN A 194 19.48 -5.42 30.70
CA ASN A 194 20.58 -4.68 31.33
C ASN A 194 20.17 -3.32 31.91
N LYS A 195 19.11 -2.72 31.39
CA LYS A 195 18.55 -1.45 31.89
C LYS A 195 17.53 -1.65 33.03
N LEU A 196 16.73 -2.70 32.96
CA LEU A 196 15.57 -2.89 33.82
C LEU A 196 15.80 -3.93 34.94
N SER A 197 16.57 -4.98 34.67
CA SER A 197 16.81 -6.13 35.56
C SER A 197 18.12 -6.82 35.17
N PRO A 198 19.29 -6.21 35.41
CA PRO A 198 20.60 -6.74 34.96
C PRO A 198 20.89 -8.13 35.52
N GLU A 199 20.41 -8.44 36.72
CA GLU A 199 20.55 -9.72 37.41
C GLU A 199 19.79 -10.87 36.71
N ALA A 200 18.80 -10.56 35.89
CA ALA A 200 18.03 -11.54 35.14
C ALA A 200 18.75 -12.02 33.87
N ILE A 201 19.87 -11.42 33.49
CA ILE A 201 20.62 -11.83 32.28
C ILE A 201 21.27 -13.19 32.51
N PRO A 202 20.92 -14.24 31.70
CA PRO A 202 21.55 -15.54 31.84
C PRO A 202 23.07 -15.49 31.63
N GLU A 203 23.82 -16.30 32.38
CA GLU A 203 25.30 -16.31 32.36
C GLU A 203 25.85 -16.51 30.94
N ASN A 204 25.29 -17.45 30.19
CA ASN A 204 25.66 -17.73 28.79
C ASN A 204 25.30 -16.62 27.80
N CYS A 205 24.63 -15.56 28.26
CA CYS A 205 24.26 -14.40 27.45
C CYS A 205 25.03 -13.12 27.82
N LYS A 206 25.85 -13.13 28.87
CA LYS A 206 26.60 -11.92 29.30
C LYS A 206 27.59 -11.42 28.24
N GLY A 207 28.17 -12.30 27.43
CA GLY A 207 29.07 -11.95 26.34
C GLY A 207 28.50 -10.93 25.33
N TYR A 208 27.18 -10.84 25.17
CA TYR A 208 26.56 -9.81 24.29
C TYR A 208 26.82 -8.37 24.72
N LEU A 209 27.22 -8.13 25.95
CA LEU A 209 27.56 -6.81 26.48
C LEU A 209 29.02 -6.42 26.16
N GLU A 210 29.84 -7.35 25.71
CA GLU A 210 31.25 -7.14 25.43
C GLU A 210 31.47 -6.54 24.04
N LYS A 211 32.47 -5.65 23.94
CA LYS A 211 32.91 -5.09 22.65
C LYS A 211 33.54 -6.19 21.79
N GLY A 212 33.04 -6.35 20.56
CA GLY A 212 33.59 -7.34 19.62
C GLY A 212 32.83 -8.66 19.55
N HIS A 213 32.04 -9.02 20.56
CA HIS A 213 31.27 -10.27 20.58
C HIS A 213 30.41 -10.49 19.32
N LYS A 214 29.81 -9.41 18.78
CA LYS A 214 29.07 -9.47 17.51
C LYS A 214 29.96 -9.95 16.35
N ASN A 215 31.18 -9.41 16.25
CA ASN A 215 32.08 -9.74 15.16
C ASN A 215 32.57 -11.20 15.25
N GLU A 216 32.84 -11.70 16.45
CA GLU A 216 33.23 -13.08 16.69
C GLU A 216 32.11 -14.06 16.41
N THR A 217 30.91 -13.73 16.82
CA THR A 217 29.75 -14.61 16.65
C THR A 217 29.28 -14.67 15.20
N ILE A 218 29.27 -13.54 14.47
CA ILE A 218 28.67 -13.44 13.14
C ILE A 218 29.72 -13.61 12.04
N TYR A 219 30.75 -12.74 12.01
CA TYR A 219 31.64 -12.61 10.85
C TYR A 219 32.80 -13.63 10.81
N ARG A 220 33.08 -14.27 11.92
CA ARG A 220 34.10 -15.36 12.00
C ARG A 220 33.49 -16.76 11.94
N THR A 221 32.24 -16.89 11.46
CA THR A 221 31.58 -18.20 11.32
C THR A 221 31.94 -18.83 9.99
N ARG A 222 32.48 -20.04 10.02
CA ARG A 222 32.70 -20.90 8.84
C ARG A 222 31.36 -21.59 8.49
N ASP A 223 31.13 -21.91 7.22
CA ASP A 223 29.90 -22.55 6.76
C ASP A 223 29.58 -23.85 7.53
N GLN A 224 30.60 -24.63 7.83
CA GLN A 224 30.47 -25.88 8.60
C GLN A 224 30.03 -25.68 10.05
N GLU A 225 30.20 -24.50 10.62
CA GLU A 225 29.84 -24.14 12.00
C GLU A 225 28.47 -23.40 12.08
N ALA A 226 27.90 -23.04 10.94
CA ALA A 226 26.74 -22.17 10.89
C ALA A 226 25.52 -22.77 11.59
N ASP A 227 25.23 -24.05 11.37
CA ASP A 227 24.09 -24.74 11.97
C ASP A 227 24.25 -24.88 13.49
N SER A 228 25.45 -25.27 13.96
CA SER A 228 25.74 -25.40 15.39
C SER A 228 25.65 -24.04 16.12
N LYS A 229 26.13 -22.97 15.48
CA LYS A 229 26.02 -21.60 16.02
C LYS A 229 24.57 -21.13 16.05
N LEU A 230 23.81 -21.43 15.00
CA LEU A 230 22.38 -21.08 14.97
C LEU A 230 21.60 -21.78 16.10
N GLU A 231 21.86 -23.07 16.33
CA GLU A 231 21.26 -23.80 17.47
C GLU A 231 21.67 -23.19 18.82
N THR A 232 22.93 -22.81 18.98
CA THR A 232 23.42 -22.16 20.20
C THR A 232 22.70 -20.83 20.47
N LEU A 233 22.57 -19.99 19.43
CA LEU A 233 21.87 -18.71 19.53
C LEU A 233 20.36 -18.87 19.82
N ILE A 234 19.74 -19.94 19.31
CA ILE A 234 18.34 -20.25 19.61
C ILE A 234 18.17 -20.72 21.06
N LYS A 235 19.10 -21.56 21.59
CA LYS A 235 19.10 -21.91 23.02
C LYS A 235 19.25 -20.68 23.92
N GLN A 236 20.08 -19.71 23.50
CA GLN A 236 20.20 -18.41 24.19
C GLN A 236 18.89 -17.60 24.09
N ALA A 237 18.22 -17.61 22.93
CA ALA A 237 16.91 -16.95 22.76
C ALA A 237 15.84 -17.54 23.70
N GLU A 238 15.82 -18.87 23.87
CA GLU A 238 14.95 -19.57 24.82
C GLU A 238 15.25 -19.17 26.27
N ALA A 239 16.52 -19.19 26.67
CA ALA A 239 16.94 -18.77 28.01
C ALA A 239 16.57 -17.30 28.29
N LEU A 240 16.76 -16.43 27.31
CA LEU A 240 16.37 -15.02 27.40
C LEU A 240 14.85 -14.81 27.49
N TYR A 241 14.06 -15.63 26.80
CA TYR A 241 12.62 -15.59 26.89
C TYR A 241 12.16 -15.95 28.32
N LEU A 242 12.69 -17.02 28.89
CA LEU A 242 12.40 -17.43 30.28
C LEU A 242 12.86 -16.38 31.29
N ALA A 243 14.04 -15.81 31.11
CA ALA A 243 14.56 -14.74 31.93
C ALA A 243 13.68 -13.47 31.86
N GLY A 244 13.21 -13.12 30.67
CA GLY A 244 12.29 -12.00 30.47
C GLY A 244 10.95 -12.21 31.16
N MET A 245 10.39 -13.43 31.10
CA MET A 245 9.17 -13.77 31.84
C MET A 245 9.37 -13.67 33.36
N ALA A 246 10.51 -14.14 33.88
CA ALA A 246 10.83 -14.05 35.30
C ALA A 246 11.11 -12.63 35.79
N ALA A 247 11.62 -11.74 34.94
CA ALA A 247 11.92 -10.34 35.26
C ALA A 247 10.66 -9.45 35.41
N GLY A 248 9.47 -9.94 35.06
CA GLY A 248 8.19 -9.31 35.32
C GLY A 248 7.68 -8.37 34.21
N GLU A 249 6.57 -7.70 34.51
CA GLU A 249 5.74 -6.97 33.52
C GLU A 249 6.48 -5.88 32.77
N LYS A 250 7.40 -5.16 33.41
CA LYS A 250 8.19 -4.10 32.75
C LYS A 250 9.03 -4.62 31.57
N VAL A 251 9.49 -5.86 31.65
CA VAL A 251 10.27 -6.49 30.58
C VAL A 251 9.33 -7.12 29.56
N THR A 252 8.31 -7.86 29.99
CA THR A 252 7.38 -8.56 29.07
C THR A 252 6.53 -7.62 28.23
N SER A 253 6.24 -6.41 28.72
CA SER A 253 5.57 -5.35 27.93
C SER A 253 6.50 -4.59 26.98
N SER A 254 7.81 -4.87 26.99
CA SER A 254 8.76 -4.17 26.13
C SER A 254 8.68 -4.64 24.67
N LYS A 255 8.93 -3.72 23.73
CA LYS A 255 9.05 -4.04 22.30
C LYS A 255 10.09 -5.13 22.03
N ALA A 256 11.20 -5.15 22.78
CA ALA A 256 12.25 -6.14 22.61
C ALA A 256 11.79 -7.55 22.98
N PHE A 257 11.01 -7.70 24.02
CA PHE A 257 10.42 -8.99 24.41
C PHE A 257 9.38 -9.47 23.40
N ALA A 258 8.53 -8.58 22.90
CA ALA A 258 7.57 -8.89 21.85
C ALA A 258 8.25 -9.40 20.57
N ILE A 259 9.36 -8.75 20.16
CA ILE A 259 10.16 -9.16 19.00
C ILE A 259 10.80 -10.55 19.21
N LEU A 260 11.36 -10.83 20.39
CA LEU A 260 11.91 -12.16 20.71
C LEU A 260 10.82 -13.22 20.70
N SER A 261 9.67 -12.96 21.33
CA SER A 261 8.52 -13.87 21.34
C SER A 261 8.04 -14.19 19.92
N ARG A 262 7.96 -13.17 19.07
CA ARG A 262 7.62 -13.32 17.65
C ARG A 262 8.64 -14.20 16.92
N PHE A 263 9.93 -13.92 17.09
CA PHE A 263 11.00 -14.72 16.49
C PHE A 263 10.90 -16.19 16.87
N ILE A 264 10.76 -16.49 18.16
CA ILE A 264 10.62 -17.86 18.66
C ILE A 264 9.43 -18.56 18.00
N LYS A 265 8.25 -17.93 18.01
CA LYS A 265 7.03 -18.47 17.41
C LYS A 265 7.16 -18.76 15.92
N GLU A 266 7.81 -17.87 15.18
CA GLU A 266 7.83 -17.91 13.71
C GLU A 266 8.98 -18.74 13.14
N GLN A 267 10.14 -18.80 13.81
CA GLN A 267 11.38 -19.34 13.24
C GLN A 267 11.97 -20.54 14.02
N THR A 268 11.29 -20.99 15.06
CA THR A 268 11.71 -22.17 15.83
C THR A 268 10.59 -23.20 15.95
N VAL A 269 10.96 -24.44 16.26
CA VAL A 269 10.03 -25.54 16.60
C VAL A 269 10.51 -26.26 17.86
N PRO A 270 9.60 -26.84 18.66
CA PRO A 270 9.97 -27.66 19.80
C PRO A 270 10.76 -28.90 19.35
N ARG A 271 11.76 -29.29 20.15
CA ARG A 271 12.52 -30.51 19.97
C ARG A 271 11.88 -31.66 20.79
N GLU A 272 11.86 -32.85 20.23
CA GLU A 272 11.54 -34.07 21.02
C GLU A 272 12.55 -34.19 22.18
N GLY A 273 12.04 -34.18 23.41
CA GLY A 273 12.88 -34.20 24.62
C GLY A 273 13.17 -32.83 25.25
N GLY A 274 12.61 -31.75 24.72
CA GLY A 274 12.69 -30.40 25.28
C GLY A 274 13.65 -29.45 24.56
N GLY A 275 13.39 -28.13 24.70
CA GLY A 275 14.14 -27.07 24.05
C GLY A 275 13.67 -26.74 22.63
N LEU A 276 14.26 -25.69 22.04
CA LEU A 276 13.92 -25.17 20.72
C LEU A 276 15.02 -25.48 19.69
N ILE A 277 14.59 -25.80 18.46
CA ILE A 277 15.48 -25.96 17.31
C ILE A 277 15.06 -25.03 16.15
N PRO A 278 15.99 -24.71 15.23
CA PRO A 278 15.66 -23.88 14.09
C PRO A 278 14.64 -24.59 13.17
N LYS A 279 13.61 -23.87 12.79
CA LYS A 279 12.64 -24.29 11.77
C LYS A 279 13.35 -24.42 10.41
N PRO A 280 13.08 -25.43 9.58
CA PRO A 280 13.63 -25.52 8.23
C PRO A 280 13.34 -24.26 7.42
N GLY A 281 14.32 -23.77 6.64
CA GLY A 281 14.20 -22.50 5.91
C GLY A 281 13.00 -22.44 4.94
N LYS A 282 12.64 -23.61 4.36
CA LYS A 282 11.47 -23.72 3.45
C LYS A 282 10.12 -23.58 4.17
N GLU A 283 10.10 -23.77 5.48
CA GLU A 283 8.90 -23.69 6.31
C GLU A 283 8.72 -22.32 6.98
N ILE A 284 9.69 -21.43 6.83
CA ILE A 284 9.59 -20.06 7.33
C ILE A 284 8.67 -19.27 6.40
N ALA A 285 7.57 -18.77 6.97
CA ALA A 285 6.63 -17.96 6.22
C ALA A 285 7.23 -16.60 5.79
N SER A 286 6.77 -16.06 4.67
CA SER A 286 7.24 -14.76 4.14
C SER A 286 6.93 -13.58 5.06
N GLU A 287 5.90 -13.71 5.90
CA GLU A 287 5.50 -12.75 6.93
C GLU A 287 6.39 -12.79 8.17
N SER A 288 7.25 -13.80 8.31
CA SER A 288 8.12 -13.96 9.48
C SER A 288 9.06 -12.78 9.62
N LEU A 289 9.45 -12.48 10.86
CA LEU A 289 10.37 -11.40 11.20
C LEU A 289 11.65 -11.45 10.36
N GLN A 290 11.93 -10.36 9.64
CA GLN A 290 13.12 -10.21 8.80
C GLN A 290 14.22 -9.40 9.46
N ASN A 291 13.83 -8.37 10.24
CA ASN A 291 14.78 -7.52 10.95
C ASN A 291 14.12 -6.92 12.21
N PRO A 292 14.75 -6.98 13.39
CA PRO A 292 14.18 -6.40 14.62
C PRO A 292 14.10 -4.88 14.62
N THR A 293 14.83 -4.19 13.71
CA THR A 293 14.76 -2.73 13.58
C THR A 293 13.60 -2.26 12.71
N ASP A 294 13.03 -3.16 11.91
CA ASP A 294 11.84 -2.96 11.10
C ASP A 294 11.00 -4.24 11.09
N PRO A 295 10.26 -4.52 12.18
CA PRO A 295 9.54 -5.76 12.34
C PRO A 295 8.36 -5.93 11.39
N ASP A 296 7.86 -4.85 10.79
CA ASP A 296 6.71 -4.88 9.88
C ASP A 296 7.10 -5.23 8.45
N ALA A 297 8.39 -5.05 8.10
CA ALA A 297 8.90 -5.40 6.79
C ALA A 297 8.85 -6.92 6.55
N THR A 298 8.22 -7.35 5.45
CA THR A 298 8.06 -8.75 5.07
C THR A 298 8.91 -9.13 3.86
N TYR A 299 9.06 -10.42 3.62
CA TYR A 299 9.86 -10.95 2.51
C TYR A 299 8.99 -11.27 1.28
N ARG A 300 9.43 -10.84 0.09
CA ARG A 300 8.84 -11.25 -1.19
C ARG A 300 9.93 -11.56 -2.22
N GLN A 301 9.79 -12.70 -2.90
CA GLN A 301 10.65 -13.08 -4.02
C GLN A 301 9.97 -12.69 -5.33
N LYS A 302 10.44 -11.59 -5.95
CA LYS A 302 10.02 -11.15 -7.29
C LYS A 302 11.18 -10.37 -7.90
N TYR A 303 11.78 -10.86 -8.99
CA TYR A 303 13.00 -10.28 -9.59
C TYR A 303 14.20 -10.14 -8.63
N GLY A 304 14.21 -10.91 -7.55
CA GLY A 304 15.18 -10.86 -6.45
C GLY A 304 14.49 -10.89 -5.09
N ALA A 305 15.28 -11.01 -4.03
CA ALA A 305 14.79 -10.99 -2.66
C ALA A 305 14.55 -9.54 -2.22
N ASN A 306 13.32 -9.16 -1.95
CA ASN A 306 12.94 -7.86 -1.39
C ASN A 306 12.44 -8.03 0.05
N ILE A 307 12.93 -7.17 0.96
CA ILE A 307 12.43 -7.03 2.33
C ILE A 307 11.86 -5.62 2.45
N GLY A 308 10.57 -5.51 2.76
CA GLY A 308 9.92 -4.21 2.82
C GLY A 308 8.40 -4.30 2.68
N TYR A 309 7.87 -3.44 1.85
CA TYR A 309 6.46 -3.14 1.72
C TYR A 309 6.02 -3.15 0.25
N THR A 310 4.72 -3.16 0.04
CA THR A 310 4.12 -2.91 -1.28
C THR A 310 3.22 -1.69 -1.20
N GLY A 311 3.52 -0.68 -2.01
CA GLY A 311 2.64 0.45 -2.23
C GLY A 311 1.68 0.17 -3.38
N ASN A 312 0.43 0.54 -3.25
CA ASN A 312 -0.57 0.54 -4.31
C ASN A 312 -0.98 1.97 -4.62
N ILE A 313 -1.14 2.31 -5.88
CA ILE A 313 -1.46 3.66 -6.33
C ILE A 313 -2.65 3.60 -7.27
N VAL A 314 -3.64 4.44 -7.02
CA VAL A 314 -4.77 4.68 -7.93
C VAL A 314 -4.66 6.10 -8.47
N ASN A 315 -4.56 6.24 -9.78
CA ASN A 315 -4.46 7.54 -10.41
C ASN A 315 -5.51 7.75 -11.50
N ALA A 316 -6.03 8.99 -11.58
CA ALA A 316 -6.84 9.45 -12.70
C ALA A 316 -5.95 9.98 -13.83
N TYR A 317 -6.40 9.80 -15.06
CA TYR A 317 -5.64 10.14 -16.27
C TYR A 317 -6.55 10.57 -17.42
N ASP A 318 -6.19 11.66 -18.11
CA ASP A 318 -6.94 12.21 -19.23
C ASP A 318 -6.20 12.17 -20.59
N GLY A 319 -5.10 11.43 -20.66
CA GLY A 319 -4.24 11.37 -21.86
C GLY A 319 -3.03 12.33 -21.78
N LYS A 320 -3.09 13.40 -20.97
CA LYS A 320 -2.03 14.40 -20.80
C LYS A 320 -1.62 14.56 -19.34
N ASN A 321 -2.59 14.75 -18.47
CA ASN A 321 -2.39 14.97 -17.05
C ASN A 321 -2.74 13.71 -16.25
N GLN A 322 -2.12 13.56 -15.09
CA GLN A 322 -2.42 12.49 -14.15
C GLN A 322 -2.29 12.98 -12.71
N VAL A 323 -3.16 12.47 -11.84
CA VAL A 323 -3.15 12.76 -10.41
C VAL A 323 -3.38 11.47 -9.64
N ILE A 324 -2.55 11.21 -8.63
CA ILE A 324 -2.77 10.11 -7.68
C ILE A 324 -3.93 10.51 -6.78
N LEU A 325 -5.01 9.73 -6.82
CA LEU A 325 -6.22 9.99 -6.01
C LEU A 325 -6.20 9.22 -4.69
N GLN A 326 -5.63 8.00 -4.71
CA GLN A 326 -5.53 7.11 -3.56
C GLN A 326 -4.20 6.38 -3.58
N TYR A 327 -3.67 6.11 -2.40
CA TYR A 327 -2.53 5.23 -2.21
C TYR A 327 -2.71 4.39 -0.95
N ASP A 328 -2.15 3.20 -0.96
CA ASP A 328 -2.14 2.27 0.17
C ASP A 328 -0.72 1.74 0.35
N LEU A 329 -0.32 1.49 1.59
CA LEU A 329 0.96 0.90 1.95
C LEU A 329 0.72 -0.30 2.85
N GLU A 330 1.20 -1.47 2.41
CA GLU A 330 0.96 -2.74 3.07
C GLU A 330 2.24 -3.61 3.10
N PRO A 331 2.31 -4.65 3.94
CA PRO A 331 3.41 -5.60 3.89
C PRO A 331 3.58 -6.20 2.49
N ASN A 332 4.82 -6.57 2.11
CA ASN A 332 5.11 -7.16 0.79
C ASN A 332 4.28 -8.40 0.44
N THR A 333 3.74 -9.08 1.43
CA THR A 333 2.90 -10.27 1.28
C THR A 333 1.45 -9.94 0.93
N TYR A 334 1.07 -8.66 0.97
CA TYR A 334 -0.26 -8.23 0.58
C TYR A 334 -0.48 -8.46 -0.92
N SER A 335 -1.62 -9.05 -1.28
CA SER A 335 -1.84 -9.45 -2.67
C SER A 335 -2.45 -8.33 -3.51
N ASP A 336 -2.10 -8.31 -4.80
CA ASP A 336 -2.65 -7.37 -5.77
C ASP A 336 -4.19 -7.46 -5.83
N GLN A 337 -4.77 -8.67 -5.66
CA GLN A 337 -6.23 -8.85 -5.61
C GLN A 337 -6.89 -8.20 -4.40
N LYS A 338 -6.23 -8.22 -3.23
CA LYS A 338 -6.73 -7.53 -2.04
C LYS A 338 -6.70 -6.02 -2.22
N PHE A 339 -5.63 -5.46 -2.78
CA PHE A 339 -5.59 -4.05 -3.13
C PHE A 339 -6.75 -3.66 -4.05
N ALA A 340 -7.07 -4.48 -5.06
CA ALA A 340 -8.22 -4.21 -5.93
C ALA A 340 -9.55 -4.28 -5.17
N GLU A 341 -9.72 -5.23 -4.26
CA GLU A 341 -10.91 -5.34 -3.42
C GLU A 341 -11.11 -4.10 -2.54
N ASP A 342 -10.04 -3.65 -1.88
CA ASP A 342 -10.07 -2.48 -1.00
C ASP A 342 -10.32 -1.20 -1.81
N THR A 343 -9.68 -1.05 -2.97
CA THR A 343 -9.90 0.08 -3.89
C THR A 343 -11.36 0.11 -4.38
N ILE A 344 -11.92 -1.02 -4.82
CA ILE A 344 -13.33 -1.09 -5.27
C ILE A 344 -14.27 -0.70 -4.12
N LYS A 345 -13.99 -1.18 -2.91
CA LYS A 345 -14.77 -0.83 -1.72
C LYS A 345 -14.67 0.67 -1.41
N ALA A 346 -13.48 1.26 -1.44
CA ALA A 346 -13.27 2.68 -1.21
C ALA A 346 -13.99 3.54 -2.27
N LEU A 347 -13.88 3.19 -3.55
CA LEU A 347 -14.57 3.87 -4.64
C LEU A 347 -16.10 3.76 -4.51
N SER A 348 -16.63 2.62 -4.06
CA SER A 348 -18.07 2.42 -3.86
C SER A 348 -18.64 3.26 -2.70
N GLN A 349 -17.82 3.53 -1.68
CA GLN A 349 -18.21 4.35 -0.52
C GLN A 349 -18.02 5.85 -0.75
N ASN A 350 -17.25 6.23 -1.75
CA ASN A 350 -16.98 7.63 -2.04
C ASN A 350 -18.19 8.30 -2.73
N LYS A 351 -19.00 9.01 -1.94
CA LYS A 351 -20.21 9.75 -2.38
C LYS A 351 -19.93 10.86 -3.43
N ARG A 352 -18.66 11.16 -3.72
CA ARG A 352 -18.25 12.20 -4.67
C ARG A 352 -18.28 11.73 -6.12
N ASN A 353 -18.36 10.43 -6.35
CA ASN A 353 -18.60 9.88 -7.68
C ASN A 353 -20.11 9.66 -7.82
N PRO A 354 -20.84 10.40 -8.67
CA PRO A 354 -22.27 10.15 -8.84
C PRO A 354 -22.43 8.72 -9.34
N ALA A 355 -23.25 7.94 -8.63
CA ALA A 355 -23.52 6.52 -8.89
C ALA A 355 -24.08 6.22 -10.32
N ALA A 356 -24.22 7.23 -11.15
CA ALA A 356 -24.78 7.17 -12.50
C ALA A 356 -23.71 6.90 -13.60
N GLU A 357 -22.44 7.15 -13.35
CA GLU A 357 -21.42 7.04 -14.39
C GLU A 357 -20.49 5.83 -14.16
N LYS A 358 -20.28 5.05 -15.22
CA LYS A 358 -19.45 3.86 -15.19
C LYS A 358 -17.97 4.22 -15.11
N THR A 359 -17.30 3.83 -14.04
CA THR A 359 -15.86 4.04 -13.85
C THR A 359 -15.07 2.85 -14.42
N ASN A 360 -14.09 3.09 -15.28
CA ASN A 360 -13.15 2.08 -15.77
C ASN A 360 -11.91 2.08 -14.87
N LEU A 361 -11.68 0.97 -14.18
CA LEU A 361 -10.48 0.73 -13.38
C LEU A 361 -9.54 -0.20 -14.13
N ILE A 362 -8.48 0.36 -14.69
CA ILE A 362 -7.49 -0.38 -15.49
C ILE A 362 -6.42 -0.94 -14.57
N VAL A 363 -6.17 -2.24 -14.68
CA VAL A 363 -5.31 -3.00 -13.77
C VAL A 363 -4.37 -3.94 -14.51
N ASP A 364 -3.33 -4.41 -13.84
CA ASP A 364 -2.56 -5.57 -14.29
C ASP A 364 -3.35 -6.87 -14.09
N GLY A 365 -3.03 -7.90 -14.85
CA GLY A 365 -3.71 -9.20 -14.77
C GLY A 365 -3.63 -9.86 -13.38
N ALA A 366 -2.63 -9.50 -12.57
CA ALA A 366 -2.50 -9.99 -11.20
C ALA A 366 -3.62 -9.52 -10.26
N TYR A 367 -4.23 -8.37 -10.55
CA TYR A 367 -5.36 -7.83 -9.79
C TYR A 367 -6.70 -8.46 -10.15
N TYR A 368 -6.78 -9.07 -11.34
CA TYR A 368 -8.05 -9.53 -11.86
C TYR A 368 -8.47 -10.89 -11.30
N SER A 369 -9.73 -10.98 -10.90
CA SER A 369 -10.45 -12.25 -10.73
C SER A 369 -11.91 -12.08 -11.17
N ASP A 370 -12.53 -13.15 -11.66
CA ASP A 370 -13.93 -13.13 -12.09
C ASP A 370 -14.88 -12.67 -10.96
N LYS A 371 -14.66 -13.17 -9.75
CA LYS A 371 -15.42 -12.74 -8.56
C LYS A 371 -15.29 -11.24 -8.31
N LEU A 372 -14.07 -10.71 -8.41
CA LEU A 372 -13.81 -9.30 -8.17
C LEU A 372 -14.42 -8.42 -9.26
N ALA A 373 -14.37 -8.87 -10.53
CA ALA A 373 -15.02 -8.18 -11.64
C ALA A 373 -16.54 -8.08 -11.46
N GLN A 374 -17.18 -9.14 -10.94
CA GLN A 374 -18.61 -9.12 -10.60
C GLN A 374 -18.91 -8.14 -9.47
N THR A 375 -18.10 -8.17 -8.40
CA THR A 375 -18.25 -7.21 -7.29
C THR A 375 -18.06 -5.77 -7.77
N ALA A 376 -17.06 -5.51 -8.61
CA ALA A 376 -16.84 -4.18 -9.20
C ALA A 376 -18.06 -3.74 -10.04
N SER A 377 -18.58 -4.63 -10.87
CA SER A 377 -19.75 -4.35 -11.73
C SER A 377 -21.00 -3.99 -10.93
N SER A 378 -21.22 -4.61 -9.76
CA SER A 378 -22.36 -4.27 -8.87
C SER A 378 -22.25 -2.83 -8.30
N HIS A 379 -21.08 -2.21 -8.38
CA HIS A 379 -20.81 -0.83 -7.96
C HIS A 379 -20.57 0.12 -9.15
N ASN A 380 -21.00 -0.22 -10.36
CA ASN A 380 -20.76 0.54 -11.59
C ASN A 380 -19.26 0.72 -11.94
N ILE A 381 -18.39 -0.16 -11.45
CA ILE A 381 -16.97 -0.16 -11.76
C ILE A 381 -16.70 -1.28 -12.78
N ASN A 382 -16.11 -0.93 -13.92
CA ASN A 382 -15.65 -1.87 -14.94
C ASN A 382 -14.16 -2.17 -14.68
N LEU A 383 -13.87 -3.37 -14.19
CA LEU A 383 -12.48 -3.80 -13.97
C LEU A 383 -11.86 -4.27 -15.29
N VAL A 384 -10.84 -3.56 -15.76
CA VAL A 384 -10.23 -3.73 -17.08
C VAL A 384 -8.80 -4.25 -16.94
N PRO A 385 -8.55 -5.57 -16.99
CA PRO A 385 -7.19 -6.09 -17.00
C PRO A 385 -6.50 -5.81 -18.34
N GLY A 386 -5.22 -5.36 -18.29
CA GLY A 386 -4.42 -5.20 -19.50
C GLY A 386 -4.04 -6.54 -20.15
N GLU A 387 -3.89 -7.56 -19.33
CA GLU A 387 -3.68 -8.95 -19.73
C GLU A 387 -4.30 -9.90 -18.72
N LEU A 388 -4.41 -11.18 -19.06
CA LEU A 388 -4.88 -12.20 -18.12
C LEU A 388 -3.73 -13.12 -17.73
N THR A 389 -3.61 -13.39 -16.43
CA THR A 389 -2.66 -14.38 -15.90
C THR A 389 -3.11 -15.80 -16.24
N GLY A 390 -2.14 -16.72 -16.37
CA GLY A 390 -2.38 -18.15 -16.62
C GLY A 390 -2.10 -18.60 -18.04
N ALA A 391 -2.42 -19.85 -18.34
CA ALA A 391 -2.13 -20.46 -19.63
C ALA A 391 -2.91 -19.78 -20.77
N LYS A 392 -2.21 -19.45 -21.84
CA LYS A 392 -2.85 -18.95 -23.06
C LYS A 392 -3.74 -20.04 -23.67
N PRO A 393 -4.90 -19.68 -24.26
CA PRO A 393 -5.74 -20.62 -24.95
C PRO A 393 -5.01 -21.22 -26.18
N ASN A 394 -5.41 -22.43 -26.58
CA ASN A 394 -4.90 -23.00 -27.80
C ASN A 394 -5.45 -22.19 -29.00
N PRO A 395 -4.58 -21.58 -29.84
CA PRO A 395 -5.02 -20.74 -30.94
C PRO A 395 -5.86 -21.50 -32.02
N ASN A 396 -5.71 -22.83 -32.05
CA ASN A 396 -6.44 -23.69 -33.01
C ASN A 396 -7.78 -24.18 -32.47
N LYS A 397 -8.19 -23.74 -31.26
CA LYS A 397 -9.46 -24.13 -30.64
C LYS A 397 -10.30 -22.93 -30.31
N LEU A 398 -11.59 -22.98 -30.61
CA LEU A 398 -12.56 -21.97 -30.20
C LEU A 398 -12.69 -21.90 -28.67
N GLY A 399 -12.93 -20.71 -28.16
CA GLY A 399 -13.24 -20.50 -26.75
C GLY A 399 -14.63 -21.04 -26.40
N TYR A 400 -14.85 -21.26 -25.11
CA TYR A 400 -16.17 -21.67 -24.63
C TYR A 400 -17.21 -20.53 -24.67
N ASP A 401 -16.79 -19.29 -24.86
CA ASP A 401 -17.65 -18.11 -25.10
C ASP A 401 -18.47 -18.23 -26.38
N GLN A 402 -18.06 -19.12 -27.31
CA GLN A 402 -18.80 -19.40 -28.55
C GLN A 402 -20.07 -20.24 -28.33
N PHE A 403 -20.29 -20.80 -27.13
CA PHE A 403 -21.57 -21.38 -26.77
C PHE A 403 -22.56 -20.27 -26.43
N LYS A 404 -23.77 -20.32 -26.99
CA LYS A 404 -24.84 -19.40 -26.58
C LYS A 404 -25.51 -19.93 -25.30
N ILE A 405 -25.26 -19.27 -24.23
CA ILE A 405 -25.79 -19.60 -22.90
C ILE A 405 -26.70 -18.48 -22.44
N ASP A 406 -27.85 -18.85 -21.95
CA ASP A 406 -28.74 -17.93 -21.25
C ASP A 406 -28.20 -17.76 -19.80
N GLU A 407 -27.72 -16.58 -19.48
CA GLU A 407 -27.02 -16.33 -18.20
C GLU A 407 -27.94 -16.38 -16.98
N GLU A 408 -29.24 -16.14 -17.16
CA GLU A 408 -30.22 -16.18 -16.06
C GLU A 408 -30.63 -17.63 -15.75
N THR A 409 -30.89 -18.41 -16.80
CA THR A 409 -31.37 -19.79 -16.64
C THR A 409 -30.25 -20.83 -16.68
N HIS A 410 -29.03 -20.43 -17.02
CA HIS A 410 -27.89 -21.31 -17.29
C HIS A 410 -28.13 -22.35 -18.37
N GLN A 411 -29.12 -22.12 -19.25
CA GLN A 411 -29.45 -23.03 -20.32
C GLN A 411 -28.54 -22.78 -21.52
N VAL A 412 -27.83 -23.82 -21.97
CA VAL A 412 -27.05 -23.77 -23.23
C VAL A 412 -27.99 -23.94 -24.40
N LYS A 413 -28.20 -22.89 -25.20
CA LYS A 413 -29.10 -22.84 -26.33
C LYS A 413 -28.47 -23.43 -27.62
N GLU A 414 -27.22 -23.03 -27.89
CA GLU A 414 -26.53 -23.43 -29.12
C GLU A 414 -25.04 -23.74 -28.86
N CYS A 415 -24.49 -24.69 -29.62
CA CYS A 415 -23.05 -24.92 -29.66
C CYS A 415 -22.36 -23.93 -30.64
N PRO A 416 -21.01 -23.86 -30.70
CA PRO A 416 -20.30 -22.96 -31.62
C PRO A 416 -20.71 -23.11 -33.10
N GLY A 417 -21.20 -24.29 -33.53
CA GLY A 417 -21.72 -24.54 -34.88
C GLY A 417 -23.21 -24.17 -35.06
N GLY A 418 -23.82 -23.47 -34.09
CA GLY A 418 -25.21 -23.00 -34.18
C GLY A 418 -26.27 -24.11 -33.99
N GLN A 419 -25.91 -25.29 -33.50
CA GLN A 419 -26.83 -26.38 -33.27
C GLN A 419 -27.24 -26.52 -31.83
N THR A 420 -28.53 -26.85 -31.60
CA THR A 420 -29.06 -27.13 -30.26
C THR A 420 -28.48 -28.41 -29.69
N PRO A 421 -27.92 -28.40 -28.46
CA PRO A 421 -27.42 -29.58 -27.79
C PRO A 421 -28.49 -30.65 -27.57
N ASP A 422 -28.12 -31.92 -27.69
CA ASP A 422 -29.02 -33.02 -27.37
C ASP A 422 -29.28 -33.12 -25.87
N LYS A 423 -28.25 -32.79 -25.07
CA LYS A 423 -28.37 -32.67 -23.61
C LYS A 423 -27.41 -31.59 -23.13
N ALA A 424 -27.87 -30.73 -22.23
CA ALA A 424 -27.05 -29.76 -21.53
C ALA A 424 -27.44 -29.72 -20.05
N TYR A 425 -26.46 -29.62 -19.19
CA TYR A 425 -26.65 -29.56 -17.75
C TYR A 425 -25.77 -28.47 -17.15
N TYR A 426 -26.28 -27.78 -16.15
CA TYR A 426 -25.51 -26.89 -15.30
C TYR A 426 -25.48 -27.46 -13.89
N ASP A 427 -24.27 -27.71 -13.38
CA ASP A 427 -24.05 -28.08 -11.98
C ASP A 427 -23.92 -26.82 -11.14
N VAL A 428 -24.92 -26.53 -10.32
CA VAL A 428 -24.98 -25.34 -9.44
C VAL A 428 -23.88 -25.37 -8.37
N LYS A 429 -23.52 -26.54 -7.84
CA LYS A 429 -22.48 -26.66 -6.81
C LYS A 429 -21.08 -26.48 -7.39
N GLY A 430 -20.79 -27.15 -8.49
CA GLY A 430 -19.50 -27.07 -9.18
C GLY A 430 -19.38 -25.87 -10.12
N LYS A 431 -20.47 -25.14 -10.38
CA LYS A 431 -20.56 -24.05 -11.36
C LYS A 431 -19.97 -24.44 -12.72
N CYS A 432 -20.41 -25.60 -13.23
CA CYS A 432 -19.88 -26.17 -14.45
C CYS A 432 -20.99 -26.54 -15.43
N TYR A 433 -20.73 -26.30 -16.71
CA TYR A 433 -21.57 -26.70 -17.82
C TYR A 433 -21.09 -28.04 -18.38
N THR A 434 -22.02 -28.92 -18.68
CA THR A 434 -21.78 -30.14 -19.43
C THR A 434 -22.70 -30.14 -20.65
N VAL A 435 -22.13 -30.13 -21.85
CA VAL A 435 -22.87 -30.11 -23.14
C VAL A 435 -22.59 -31.38 -23.90
N LYS A 436 -23.63 -32.06 -24.35
CA LYS A 436 -23.55 -33.33 -25.11
C LYS A 436 -24.23 -33.22 -26.47
N MET A 437 -23.51 -33.64 -27.51
CA MET A 437 -23.97 -33.62 -28.89
C MET A 437 -23.79 -35.00 -29.52
N SER A 438 -24.75 -35.44 -30.36
CA SER A 438 -24.59 -36.65 -31.13
C SER A 438 -23.48 -36.51 -32.18
N PRO A 439 -22.68 -37.56 -32.43
CA PRO A 439 -21.60 -37.50 -33.42
C PRO A 439 -22.10 -37.10 -34.84
N GLU A 440 -23.30 -37.49 -35.21
CA GLU A 440 -23.94 -37.17 -36.49
C GLU A 440 -24.04 -35.66 -36.73
N LYS A 441 -24.43 -34.90 -35.71
CA LYS A 441 -24.49 -33.44 -35.79
C LYS A 441 -23.11 -32.80 -35.94
N CYS A 442 -22.07 -33.41 -35.38
CA CYS A 442 -20.72 -32.86 -35.39
C CYS A 442 -19.92 -33.20 -36.66
N VAL A 443 -20.15 -34.35 -37.30
CA VAL A 443 -19.42 -34.80 -38.50
C VAL A 443 -19.58 -33.82 -39.66
N THR A 444 -20.75 -33.22 -39.82
CA THR A 444 -21.04 -32.27 -40.92
C THR A 444 -20.72 -30.82 -40.51
N CYS A 445 -20.22 -30.58 -39.30
CA CYS A 445 -19.97 -29.24 -38.80
C CYS A 445 -18.64 -28.68 -39.36
N PRO A 446 -18.65 -27.51 -40.01
CA PRO A 446 -17.43 -26.91 -40.57
C PRO A 446 -16.43 -26.47 -39.47
N LEU A 447 -16.85 -26.38 -38.22
CA LEU A 447 -16.02 -26.01 -37.08
C LEU A 447 -15.50 -27.22 -36.30
N GLN A 448 -15.65 -28.44 -36.78
CA GLN A 448 -15.30 -29.67 -36.05
C GLN A 448 -13.86 -29.67 -35.52
N ASP A 449 -12.89 -29.27 -36.36
CA ASP A 449 -11.48 -29.30 -36.01
C ASP A 449 -11.10 -28.23 -34.94
N SER A 450 -11.78 -27.09 -34.93
CA SER A 450 -11.56 -26.00 -33.98
C SER A 450 -12.48 -26.06 -32.76
N CYS A 451 -13.51 -26.92 -32.80
CA CYS A 451 -14.51 -27.00 -31.73
C CYS A 451 -13.91 -27.50 -30.40
N PRO A 452 -14.29 -26.93 -29.25
CA PRO A 452 -13.82 -27.37 -27.93
C PRO A 452 -14.50 -28.66 -27.45
N MET A 453 -15.48 -29.20 -28.21
CA MET A 453 -16.12 -30.47 -27.91
C MET A 453 -15.13 -31.63 -28.11
N LYS A 454 -15.13 -32.59 -27.19
CA LYS A 454 -14.26 -33.77 -27.22
C LYS A 454 -15.06 -35.00 -27.60
N PRO A 455 -14.63 -35.78 -28.62
CA PRO A 455 -15.32 -37.01 -28.99
C PRO A 455 -15.18 -38.03 -27.86
N GLN A 456 -16.29 -38.69 -27.52
CA GLN A 456 -16.39 -39.82 -26.62
C GLN A 456 -17.15 -40.97 -27.30
N LYS A 457 -17.16 -42.18 -26.68
CA LYS A 457 -17.71 -43.41 -27.29
C LYS A 457 -19.13 -43.28 -27.83
N LYS A 458 -20.00 -42.48 -27.20
CA LYS A 458 -21.42 -42.35 -27.59
C LYS A 458 -21.82 -40.94 -28.01
N MET A 459 -21.14 -39.92 -27.48
CA MET A 459 -21.51 -38.51 -27.68
C MET A 459 -20.23 -37.67 -27.71
N ASN A 460 -20.26 -36.52 -28.36
CA ASN A 460 -19.26 -35.47 -28.18
C ASN A 460 -19.61 -34.64 -26.93
N VAL A 461 -18.64 -34.32 -26.11
CA VAL A 461 -18.87 -33.66 -24.83
C VAL A 461 -17.96 -32.44 -24.66
N ALA A 462 -18.55 -31.33 -24.28
CA ALA A 462 -17.82 -30.20 -23.70
C ALA A 462 -18.11 -30.12 -22.20
N TYR A 463 -17.04 -29.96 -21.40
CA TYR A 463 -17.12 -29.72 -19.96
C TYR A 463 -16.27 -28.52 -19.61
N PHE A 464 -16.89 -27.50 -19.04
CA PHE A 464 -16.18 -26.26 -18.67
C PHE A 464 -16.88 -25.56 -17.53
N SER A 465 -16.09 -24.82 -16.73
CA SER A 465 -16.63 -24.03 -15.64
C SER A 465 -17.19 -22.69 -16.15
N GLU A 466 -18.13 -22.12 -15.40
CA GLU A 466 -18.64 -20.77 -15.61
C GLU A 466 -17.51 -19.74 -15.63
N LYS A 467 -16.52 -19.87 -14.71
CA LYS A 467 -15.30 -19.06 -14.71
C LYS A 467 -14.55 -19.12 -16.05
N ARG A 468 -14.43 -20.30 -16.63
CA ARG A 468 -13.74 -20.47 -17.93
C ARG A 468 -14.54 -19.81 -19.06
N TYR A 469 -15.84 -19.97 -19.08
CA TYR A 469 -16.73 -19.31 -20.03
C TYR A 469 -16.57 -17.79 -19.99
N ARG A 470 -16.64 -17.18 -18.80
CA ARG A 470 -16.45 -15.73 -18.63
C ARG A 470 -15.04 -15.27 -18.98
N THR A 471 -14.02 -16.08 -18.68
CA THR A 471 -12.65 -15.77 -19.06
C THR A 471 -12.49 -15.72 -20.58
N ASP A 472 -13.11 -16.65 -21.31
CA ASP A 472 -13.04 -16.67 -22.76
C ASP A 472 -13.86 -15.51 -23.37
N GLN A 473 -15.04 -15.16 -22.82
CA GLN A 473 -15.78 -13.94 -23.18
C GLN A 473 -14.92 -12.68 -23.02
N LEU A 474 -14.20 -12.58 -21.89
CA LEU A 474 -13.32 -11.44 -21.64
C LEU A 474 -12.17 -11.40 -22.68
N ARG A 475 -11.57 -12.54 -23.02
CA ARG A 475 -10.53 -12.62 -24.06
C ARG A 475 -11.02 -12.12 -25.40
N THR A 476 -12.18 -12.59 -25.83
CA THR A 476 -12.81 -12.12 -27.07
C THR A 476 -13.06 -10.62 -27.05
N LYS A 477 -13.51 -10.10 -25.89
CA LYS A 477 -13.67 -8.66 -25.69
C LYS A 477 -12.34 -7.91 -25.73
N MET A 478 -11.26 -8.48 -25.16
CA MET A 478 -9.91 -7.87 -25.16
C MET A 478 -9.34 -7.73 -26.58
N ASP A 479 -9.79 -8.54 -27.53
CA ASP A 479 -9.37 -8.47 -28.93
C ASP A 479 -10.02 -7.33 -29.71
N THR A 480 -11.05 -6.68 -29.17
CA THR A 480 -11.68 -5.52 -29.79
C THR A 480 -10.78 -4.29 -29.75
N GLU A 481 -10.86 -3.44 -30.78
CA GLU A 481 -10.07 -2.21 -30.86
C GLU A 481 -10.39 -1.23 -29.70
N GLU A 482 -11.65 -1.16 -29.33
CA GLU A 482 -12.14 -0.32 -28.24
C GLU A 482 -11.51 -0.73 -26.90
N TYR A 483 -11.51 -2.05 -26.59
CA TYR A 483 -10.89 -2.54 -25.37
C TYR A 483 -9.38 -2.32 -25.37
N ARG A 484 -8.71 -2.58 -26.51
CA ARG A 484 -7.26 -2.35 -26.64
C ARG A 484 -6.87 -0.89 -26.40
N LYS A 485 -7.64 0.06 -26.93
CA LYS A 485 -7.43 1.49 -26.66
C LYS A 485 -7.54 1.81 -25.18
N LEU A 486 -8.54 1.25 -24.51
CA LEU A 486 -8.76 1.44 -23.08
C LEU A 486 -7.62 0.79 -22.26
N ALA A 487 -7.26 -0.45 -22.53
CA ALA A 487 -6.19 -1.16 -21.84
C ALA A 487 -4.80 -0.52 -22.03
N ASN A 488 -4.53 0.01 -23.24
CA ASN A 488 -3.26 0.68 -23.56
C ASN A 488 -3.05 1.98 -22.76
N SER A 489 -4.11 2.60 -22.22
CA SER A 489 -3.97 3.74 -21.34
C SER A 489 -3.24 3.40 -20.03
N ARG A 490 -3.09 2.10 -19.69
CA ARG A 490 -2.28 1.64 -18.55
C ARG A 490 -0.80 2.01 -18.68
N ALA A 491 -0.24 2.04 -19.87
CA ALA A 491 1.20 2.26 -20.10
C ALA A 491 1.73 3.53 -19.39
N GLY A 492 0.92 4.58 -19.25
CA GLY A 492 1.33 5.80 -18.56
C GLY A 492 1.47 5.67 -17.04
N VAL A 493 0.96 4.59 -16.40
CA VAL A 493 1.09 4.41 -14.94
C VAL A 493 2.51 4.04 -14.54
N GLU A 494 3.26 3.36 -15.40
CA GLU A 494 4.64 2.92 -15.14
C GLU A 494 5.62 4.08 -14.90
N GLY A 495 5.28 5.27 -15.35
CA GLY A 495 6.04 6.50 -15.06
C GLY A 495 6.03 6.89 -13.59
N ILE A 496 4.95 6.61 -12.85
CA ILE A 496 4.82 6.99 -11.43
C ILE A 496 5.84 6.25 -10.55
N PRO A 497 5.96 4.92 -10.57
CA PRO A 497 7.00 4.20 -9.84
C PRO A 497 8.41 4.67 -10.17
N SER A 498 8.67 5.00 -11.43
CA SER A 498 9.98 5.53 -11.85
C SER A 498 10.28 6.89 -11.19
N VAL A 499 9.31 7.80 -11.13
CA VAL A 499 9.44 9.10 -10.45
C VAL A 499 9.65 8.91 -8.95
N LEU A 500 8.86 8.05 -8.31
CA LEU A 500 8.97 7.76 -6.89
C LEU A 500 10.37 7.22 -6.53
N ARG A 501 10.94 6.34 -7.35
CA ARG A 501 12.29 5.80 -7.13
C ARG A 501 13.38 6.82 -7.41
N ARG A 502 13.33 7.50 -8.55
CA ARG A 502 14.43 8.38 -9.00
C ARG A 502 14.43 9.74 -8.29
N ARG A 503 13.26 10.34 -8.11
CA ARG A 503 13.14 11.66 -7.51
C ARG A 503 12.95 11.59 -6.00
N TYR A 504 12.09 10.70 -5.52
CA TYR A 504 11.72 10.63 -4.10
C TYR A 504 12.43 9.53 -3.32
N ARG A 505 13.29 8.73 -3.99
CA ARG A 505 14.12 7.68 -3.36
C ARG A 505 13.32 6.78 -2.42
N VAL A 506 12.16 6.34 -2.87
CA VAL A 506 11.22 5.58 -2.05
C VAL A 506 11.82 4.27 -1.48
N ASP A 507 12.86 3.71 -2.13
CA ASP A 507 13.59 2.54 -1.64
C ASP A 507 14.70 2.88 -0.60
N GLU A 508 14.94 4.17 -0.33
CA GLU A 508 16.00 4.66 0.57
C GLU A 508 15.42 5.52 1.71
N MET A 509 14.14 5.39 1.99
CA MET A 509 13.48 6.24 3.00
C MET A 509 14.08 5.98 4.39
N PRO A 510 14.37 7.05 5.16
CA PRO A 510 14.94 6.92 6.51
C PRO A 510 13.93 6.40 7.54
N ILE A 511 12.65 6.39 7.19
CA ILE A 511 11.54 5.96 8.05
C ILE A 511 11.35 4.45 7.91
N ARG A 512 10.94 3.78 8.99
CA ARG A 512 10.68 2.34 9.09
C ARG A 512 9.34 2.11 9.75
N GLY A 513 8.73 0.96 9.45
CA GLY A 513 7.40 0.61 9.92
C GLY A 513 6.30 1.00 8.91
N LEU A 514 5.12 0.43 9.15
CA LEU A 514 3.88 0.78 8.45
C LEU A 514 3.19 1.94 9.14
#